data_ae221c13b0eeb76ae716874a9531f5db
#
_entry.id   ae221c13b0eeb76ae716874a9531f5db
#
_cell.length_a   1.000
_cell.length_b   1.000
_cell.length_c   1.000
_cell.angle_alpha   90.00
_cell.angle_beta   90.00
_cell.angle_gamma   90.00
#
_symmetry.space_group_name_H-M   'P 1'
#
loop_
_entity.id
_entity.type
_entity.pdbx_description
1 polymer ?
#
loop_
_entity_poly.entity_id
_entity_poly.type
_entity_poly.pdbx_seq_one_letter_code
_entity_poly.pdbx_strand_id
1 'polypeptide(L)'
;HGIITVLAFADVLAGNSSPLLALSYSASFAVSGVAFAVFMRSRNSGEKQTAKAGAVSAIMGATEPAMYALIKPDKKRFALCCAGGALGGATAGFFGISMHAYAGMGITGLFGFFQTGDVKLVGVLLMAVLPFGFTWLIEMLLYRQEKAVESEEIIVMPVNGSVEQLENAEDTVFASKALGDGVLLHSDDGKVYAPCDGIIQTVFPTKHAIGIESTDGSEILIHMGNNTVALNGKYFTVHVKEKDEVKAGQILAEFDKKEIEAQGYNCEIPMVVTNMEMYEMSGEPTYRNYKKGERNFQD
;
A
#
# COMPACT_ATOMS: atom_id res chain seq x y z
N HIS A 1 -18.94 -11.65 13.57
CA HIS A 1 -18.83 -12.59 12.44
C HIS A 1 -18.53 -14.02 12.96
N GLY A 2 -17.48 -14.26 13.72
CA GLY A 2 -17.05 -15.59 14.17
C GLY A 2 -18.13 -16.41 14.93
N ILE A 3 -18.88 -15.79 15.84
CA ILE A 3 -19.91 -16.50 16.63
C ILE A 3 -21.05 -17.00 15.71
N ILE A 4 -21.51 -16.17 14.80
CA ILE A 4 -22.59 -16.53 13.85
C ILE A 4 -22.13 -17.65 12.94
N THR A 5 -20.91 -17.60 12.45
CA THR A 5 -20.33 -18.66 11.60
C THR A 5 -20.22 -19.98 12.35
N VAL A 6 -19.77 -19.95 13.62
CA VAL A 6 -19.65 -21.17 14.45
C VAL A 6 -21.02 -21.81 14.70
N LEU A 7 -22.05 -21.00 15.01
CA LEU A 7 -23.42 -21.50 15.24
C LEU A 7 -24.00 -22.10 13.95
N ALA A 8 -23.84 -21.41 12.83
CA ALA A 8 -24.33 -21.86 11.53
C ALA A 8 -23.60 -23.14 11.05
N PHE A 9 -22.31 -23.27 11.40
CA PHE A 9 -21.51 -24.45 11.13
C PHE A 9 -21.96 -25.64 12.00
N ALA A 10 -22.28 -25.40 13.27
CA ALA A 10 -22.81 -26.44 14.16
C ALA A 10 -24.13 -27.01 13.62
N ASP A 11 -25.04 -26.20 13.06
CA ASP A 11 -26.27 -26.66 12.44
C ASP A 11 -25.99 -27.63 11.27
N VAL A 12 -25.04 -27.29 10.39
CA VAL A 12 -24.67 -28.14 9.25
C VAL A 12 -24.01 -29.45 9.71
N LEU A 13 -23.17 -29.40 10.74
CA LEU A 13 -22.56 -30.60 11.31
C LEU A 13 -23.62 -31.52 11.97
N ALA A 14 -24.69 -30.96 12.45
CA ALA A 14 -25.85 -31.70 12.99
C ALA A 14 -26.75 -32.29 11.86
N GLY A 15 -26.38 -32.11 10.59
CA GLY A 15 -27.16 -32.60 9.44
C GLY A 15 -28.31 -31.67 9.03
N ASN A 16 -28.40 -30.47 9.61
CA ASN A 16 -29.42 -29.48 9.25
C ASN A 16 -28.90 -28.56 8.12
N SER A 17 -29.80 -27.88 7.44
CA SER A 17 -29.45 -26.78 6.51
C SER A 17 -29.34 -25.47 7.24
N SER A 18 -28.39 -24.63 6.84
CA SER A 18 -28.19 -23.30 7.47
C SER A 18 -28.47 -22.18 6.48
N PRO A 19 -29.52 -21.37 6.71
CA PRO A 19 -29.76 -20.14 5.96
C PRO A 19 -28.69 -19.07 6.28
N LEU A 20 -28.10 -19.09 7.49
CA LEU A 20 -27.06 -18.13 7.89
C LEU A 20 -25.77 -18.29 7.08
N LEU A 21 -25.39 -19.52 6.72
CA LEU A 21 -24.25 -19.76 5.83
C LEU A 21 -24.54 -19.27 4.40
N ALA A 22 -25.77 -19.41 3.94
CA ALA A 22 -26.20 -18.87 2.64
C ALA A 22 -26.05 -17.33 2.60
N LEU A 23 -26.41 -16.63 3.70
CA LEU A 23 -26.21 -15.17 3.81
C LEU A 23 -24.72 -14.81 3.72
N SER A 24 -23.86 -15.55 4.40
CA SER A 24 -22.40 -15.30 4.40
C SER A 24 -21.79 -15.49 3.01
N TYR A 25 -22.29 -16.43 2.21
CA TYR A 25 -21.90 -16.64 0.82
C TYR A 25 -22.05 -15.36 -0.02
N SER A 26 -23.21 -14.69 0.06
CA SER A 26 -23.49 -13.50 -0.73
C SER A 26 -22.64 -12.29 -0.33
N ALA A 27 -22.26 -12.18 0.94
CA ALA A 27 -21.44 -11.08 1.45
C ALA A 27 -20.05 -11.04 0.78
N SER A 28 -19.46 -12.19 0.47
CA SER A 28 -18.16 -12.27 -0.22
C SER A 28 -18.20 -11.60 -1.60
N PHE A 29 -19.30 -11.74 -2.32
CA PHE A 29 -19.48 -11.12 -3.64
C PHE A 29 -19.73 -9.62 -3.54
N ALA A 30 -20.40 -9.14 -2.49
CA ALA A 30 -20.56 -7.71 -2.25
C ALA A 30 -19.22 -7.03 -2.00
N VAL A 31 -18.34 -7.65 -1.20
CA VAL A 31 -16.97 -7.17 -0.93
C VAL A 31 -16.14 -7.17 -2.22
N SER A 32 -16.22 -8.26 -2.99
CA SER A 32 -15.48 -8.36 -4.25
C SER A 32 -15.92 -7.33 -5.28
N GLY A 33 -17.22 -7.00 -5.35
CA GLY A 33 -17.74 -5.99 -6.26
C GLY A 33 -17.17 -4.60 -5.98
N VAL A 34 -17.11 -4.18 -4.70
CA VAL A 34 -16.45 -2.93 -4.31
C VAL A 34 -14.98 -2.94 -4.68
N ALA A 35 -14.24 -3.98 -4.28
CA ALA A 35 -12.81 -4.08 -4.56
C ALA A 35 -12.52 -4.07 -6.07
N PHE A 36 -13.33 -4.75 -6.87
CA PHE A 36 -13.17 -4.76 -8.34
C PHE A 36 -13.44 -3.38 -8.97
N ALA A 37 -14.42 -2.62 -8.47
CA ALA A 37 -14.67 -1.25 -8.93
C ALA A 37 -13.49 -0.32 -8.60
N VAL A 38 -12.93 -0.42 -7.39
CA VAL A 38 -11.73 0.33 -6.98
C VAL A 38 -10.56 -0.02 -7.89
N PHE A 39 -10.31 -1.31 -8.14
CA PHE A 39 -9.27 -1.77 -9.08
C PHE A 39 -9.41 -1.14 -10.46
N MET A 40 -10.63 -1.01 -10.99
CA MET A 40 -10.87 -0.43 -12.32
C MET A 40 -10.72 1.11 -12.34
N ARG A 41 -11.02 1.79 -11.23
CA ARG A 41 -11.14 3.25 -11.17
C ARG A 41 -9.91 3.92 -10.56
N SER A 42 -9.21 3.23 -9.66
CA SER A 42 -8.03 3.81 -9.00
C SER A 42 -6.90 4.04 -10.00
N ARG A 43 -6.26 5.20 -9.89
CA ARG A 43 -5.00 5.54 -10.57
C ARG A 43 -3.81 5.35 -9.63
N ASN A 44 -4.06 5.30 -8.31
CA ASN A 44 -3.03 4.97 -7.33
C ASN A 44 -2.66 3.49 -7.48
N SER A 45 -1.41 3.20 -7.76
CA SER A 45 -0.91 1.85 -8.02
C SER A 45 -1.02 0.95 -6.79
N GLY A 46 -0.71 1.45 -5.60
CA GLY A 46 -0.82 0.70 -4.35
C GLY A 46 -2.28 0.35 -4.03
N GLU A 47 -3.20 1.31 -4.10
CA GLU A 47 -4.64 1.06 -3.94
C GLU A 47 -5.14 0.06 -5.00
N LYS A 48 -4.69 0.21 -6.25
CA LYS A 48 -5.09 -0.66 -7.36
C LYS A 48 -4.61 -2.10 -7.17
N GLN A 49 -3.37 -2.32 -6.73
CA GLN A 49 -2.84 -3.66 -6.45
C GLN A 49 -3.55 -4.30 -5.26
N THR A 50 -3.74 -3.56 -4.18
CA THR A 50 -4.50 -3.99 -3.01
C THR A 50 -5.94 -4.35 -3.38
N ALA A 51 -6.59 -3.54 -4.22
CA ALA A 51 -7.94 -3.76 -4.70
C ALA A 51 -8.03 -5.00 -5.61
N LYS A 52 -7.06 -5.22 -6.50
CA LYS A 52 -6.97 -6.42 -7.34
C LYS A 52 -6.85 -7.69 -6.50
N ALA A 53 -5.88 -7.71 -5.57
CA ALA A 53 -5.68 -8.84 -4.67
C ALA A 53 -6.90 -9.09 -3.78
N GLY A 54 -7.50 -8.02 -3.23
CA GLY A 54 -8.70 -8.08 -2.42
C GLY A 54 -9.92 -8.58 -3.17
N ALA A 55 -10.12 -8.17 -4.43
CA ALA A 55 -11.23 -8.64 -5.27
C ALA A 55 -11.13 -10.16 -5.54
N VAL A 56 -9.96 -10.62 -5.94
CA VAL A 56 -9.71 -12.05 -6.19
C VAL A 56 -9.88 -12.88 -4.91
N SER A 57 -9.29 -12.40 -3.80
CA SER A 57 -9.39 -13.07 -2.50
C SER A 57 -10.85 -13.17 -2.04
N ALA A 58 -11.63 -12.10 -2.16
CA ALA A 58 -13.04 -12.08 -1.76
C ALA A 58 -13.92 -13.02 -2.61
N ILE A 59 -13.67 -13.12 -3.93
CA ILE A 59 -14.35 -14.12 -4.80
C ILE A 59 -14.07 -15.54 -4.31
N MET A 60 -12.85 -15.80 -3.85
CA MET A 60 -12.48 -17.12 -3.30
C MET A 60 -13.00 -17.34 -1.87
N GLY A 61 -13.58 -16.30 -1.24
CA GLY A 61 -14.21 -16.36 0.07
C GLY A 61 -13.41 -15.74 1.22
N ALA A 62 -12.17 -15.33 0.99
CA ALA A 62 -11.36 -14.62 1.98
C ALA A 62 -11.52 -13.10 1.80
N THR A 63 -12.42 -12.51 2.58
CA THR A 63 -12.80 -11.09 2.45
C THR A 63 -11.91 -10.14 3.25
N GLU A 64 -11.12 -10.66 4.18
CA GLU A 64 -10.32 -9.89 5.13
C GLU A 64 -9.37 -8.89 4.47
N PRO A 65 -8.60 -9.24 3.42
CA PRO A 65 -7.69 -8.30 2.78
C PRO A 65 -8.41 -7.05 2.23
N ALA A 66 -9.51 -7.26 1.49
CA ALA A 66 -10.31 -6.15 0.98
C ALA A 66 -11.03 -5.38 2.09
N MET A 67 -11.55 -6.11 3.07
CA MET A 67 -12.31 -5.52 4.17
C MET A 67 -11.47 -4.55 4.99
N TYR A 68 -10.26 -4.93 5.38
CA TYR A 68 -9.41 -4.09 6.24
C TYR A 68 -8.68 -3.00 5.48
N ALA A 69 -8.21 -3.27 4.27
CA ALA A 69 -7.41 -2.32 3.51
C ALA A 69 -8.26 -1.28 2.75
N LEU A 70 -9.44 -1.66 2.23
CA LEU A 70 -10.21 -0.80 1.33
C LEU A 70 -11.58 -0.39 1.86
N ILE A 71 -12.26 -1.29 2.59
CA ILE A 71 -13.68 -1.11 2.89
C ILE A 71 -13.89 -0.50 4.28
N LYS A 72 -13.27 -1.06 5.31
CA LYS A 72 -13.43 -0.59 6.69
C LYS A 72 -12.95 0.85 6.92
N PRO A 73 -11.85 1.33 6.30
CA PRO A 73 -11.44 2.72 6.42
C PRO A 73 -12.45 3.71 5.81
N ASP A 74 -13.15 3.31 4.74
CA ASP A 74 -14.18 4.13 4.08
C ASP A 74 -15.58 3.72 4.53
N LYS A 75 -16.22 4.58 5.33
CA LYS A 75 -17.58 4.34 5.86
C LYS A 75 -18.62 4.17 4.76
N LYS A 76 -18.44 4.79 3.57
CA LYS A 76 -19.38 4.68 2.45
C LYS A 76 -19.24 3.31 1.78
N ARG A 77 -18.01 2.87 1.53
CA ARG A 77 -17.72 1.52 1.03
C ARG A 77 -18.23 0.45 1.98
N PHE A 78 -18.05 0.65 3.29
CA PHE A 78 -18.58 -0.25 4.31
C PHE A 78 -20.10 -0.34 4.26
N ALA A 79 -20.80 0.80 4.22
CA ALA A 79 -22.26 0.84 4.10
C ALA A 79 -22.75 0.21 2.80
N LEU A 80 -22.03 0.42 1.69
CA LEU A 80 -22.33 -0.19 0.39
C LEU A 80 -22.23 -1.72 0.44
N CYS A 81 -21.17 -2.25 1.08
CA CYS A 81 -21.04 -3.70 1.28
C CYS A 81 -22.16 -4.28 2.13
N CYS A 82 -22.61 -3.54 3.19
CA CYS A 82 -23.77 -3.96 3.99
C CYS A 82 -25.04 -4.01 3.15
N ALA A 83 -25.29 -3.01 2.29
CA ALA A 83 -26.43 -2.98 1.39
C ALA A 83 -26.40 -4.12 0.38
N GLY A 84 -25.24 -4.40 -0.21
CA GLY A 84 -25.03 -5.53 -1.11
C GLY A 84 -25.27 -6.88 -0.44
N GLY A 85 -24.75 -7.06 0.79
CA GLY A 85 -25.00 -8.24 1.60
C GLY A 85 -26.49 -8.43 1.93
N ALA A 86 -27.20 -7.33 2.25
CA ALA A 86 -28.65 -7.34 2.49
C ALA A 86 -29.44 -7.76 1.23
N LEU A 87 -29.04 -7.27 0.04
CA LEU A 87 -29.64 -7.67 -1.23
C LEU A 87 -29.46 -9.17 -1.50
N GLY A 88 -28.27 -9.71 -1.26
CA GLY A 88 -28.02 -11.14 -1.36
C GLY A 88 -28.82 -11.96 -0.36
N GLY A 89 -28.92 -11.47 0.87
CA GLY A 89 -29.76 -12.09 1.91
C GLY A 89 -31.26 -12.08 1.56
N ALA A 90 -31.77 -10.98 1.01
CA ALA A 90 -33.15 -10.91 0.52
C ALA A 90 -33.39 -11.92 -0.61
N THR A 91 -32.41 -12.07 -1.53
CA THR A 91 -32.48 -13.08 -2.60
C THR A 91 -32.52 -14.49 -2.01
N ALA A 92 -31.66 -14.79 -1.02
CA ALA A 92 -31.68 -16.08 -0.34
C ALA A 92 -33.05 -16.39 0.29
N GLY A 93 -33.60 -15.40 1.00
CA GLY A 93 -34.93 -15.52 1.64
C GLY A 93 -36.06 -15.72 0.63
N PHE A 94 -36.06 -14.95 -0.47
CA PHE A 94 -37.07 -15.05 -1.51
C PHE A 94 -37.12 -16.43 -2.15
N PHE A 95 -35.96 -17.00 -2.47
CA PHE A 95 -35.88 -18.36 -3.04
C PHE A 95 -35.90 -19.47 -2.00
N GLY A 96 -35.89 -19.14 -0.69
CA GLY A 96 -35.80 -20.13 0.40
C GLY A 96 -34.52 -20.99 0.29
N ILE A 97 -33.35 -20.34 0.11
CA ILE A 97 -32.09 -21.03 -0.09
C ILE A 97 -31.40 -21.22 1.27
N SER A 98 -30.92 -22.44 1.49
CA SER A 98 -30.11 -22.80 2.63
C SER A 98 -28.89 -23.59 2.17
N MET A 99 -27.77 -23.47 2.87
CA MET A 99 -26.57 -24.25 2.61
C MET A 99 -26.62 -25.55 3.41
N HIS A 100 -26.33 -26.66 2.77
CA HIS A 100 -26.42 -28.01 3.33
C HIS A 100 -25.06 -28.60 3.75
N ALA A 101 -23.99 -28.10 3.18
CA ALA A 101 -22.63 -28.46 3.56
C ALA A 101 -21.73 -27.23 3.53
N TYR A 102 -20.76 -27.19 4.41
CA TYR A 102 -19.75 -26.12 4.38
C TYR A 102 -18.62 -26.50 3.42
N ALA A 103 -18.60 -25.87 2.25
CA ALA A 103 -17.55 -26.04 1.25
C ALA A 103 -16.65 -24.80 1.13
N GLY A 104 -16.71 -23.87 2.10
CA GLY A 104 -16.05 -22.56 2.07
C GLY A 104 -17.05 -21.44 1.80
N MET A 105 -16.50 -20.24 1.58
CA MET A 105 -17.23 -19.04 1.19
C MET A 105 -16.84 -18.65 -0.25
N GLY A 106 -17.50 -17.65 -0.82
CA GLY A 106 -17.24 -17.23 -2.19
C GLY A 106 -17.56 -18.36 -3.18
N ILE A 107 -16.79 -18.43 -4.28
CA ILE A 107 -17.08 -19.38 -5.36
C ILE A 107 -17.00 -20.85 -4.91
N THR A 108 -16.13 -21.16 -3.94
CA THR A 108 -16.01 -22.51 -3.38
C THR A 108 -17.25 -22.90 -2.59
N GLY A 109 -17.94 -21.96 -1.96
CA GLY A 109 -19.18 -22.16 -1.23
C GLY A 109 -20.34 -22.64 -2.10
N LEU A 110 -20.25 -22.48 -3.42
CA LEU A 110 -21.25 -22.96 -4.37
C LEU A 110 -21.54 -24.45 -4.19
N PHE A 111 -20.51 -25.25 -3.92
CA PHE A 111 -20.67 -26.70 -3.71
C PHE A 111 -21.50 -27.07 -2.47
N GLY A 112 -21.58 -26.16 -1.48
CA GLY A 112 -22.40 -26.36 -0.28
C GLY A 112 -23.90 -26.39 -0.53
N PHE A 113 -24.37 -25.98 -1.71
CA PHE A 113 -25.80 -25.95 -2.09
C PHE A 113 -26.26 -27.20 -2.85
N PHE A 114 -25.35 -28.08 -3.32
CA PHE A 114 -25.66 -29.19 -4.23
C PHE A 114 -26.00 -30.54 -3.56
N GLN A 115 -26.17 -30.61 -2.23
CA GLN A 115 -26.36 -31.89 -1.53
C GLN A 115 -27.75 -32.53 -1.68
N THR A 116 -28.73 -31.80 -2.14
CA THR A 116 -30.09 -32.30 -2.32
C THR A 116 -30.53 -32.12 -3.79
N GLY A 117 -31.26 -33.08 -4.33
CA GLY A 117 -31.61 -33.12 -5.74
C GLY A 117 -32.45 -31.95 -6.28
N ASP A 118 -32.83 -30.99 -5.43
CA ASP A 118 -33.62 -29.82 -5.81
C ASP A 118 -32.80 -28.53 -5.58
N VAL A 119 -31.75 -28.36 -6.38
CA VAL A 119 -30.90 -27.16 -6.31
C VAL A 119 -31.60 -26.01 -7.00
N LYS A 120 -31.92 -24.98 -6.23
CA LYS A 120 -32.43 -23.70 -6.75
C LYS A 120 -31.30 -22.89 -7.38
N LEU A 121 -30.68 -23.47 -8.42
CA LEU A 121 -29.45 -22.96 -9.03
C LEU A 121 -29.54 -21.49 -9.44
N VAL A 122 -30.68 -21.09 -10.02
CA VAL A 122 -30.91 -19.68 -10.41
C VAL A 122 -30.84 -18.75 -9.21
N GLY A 123 -31.44 -19.11 -8.09
CA GLY A 123 -31.39 -18.32 -6.86
C GLY A 123 -29.98 -18.25 -6.28
N VAL A 124 -29.24 -19.35 -6.27
CA VAL A 124 -27.84 -19.39 -5.79
C VAL A 124 -26.94 -18.51 -6.66
N LEU A 125 -27.10 -18.54 -7.97
CA LEU A 125 -26.35 -17.65 -8.87
C LEU A 125 -26.71 -16.18 -8.68
N LEU A 126 -28.00 -15.88 -8.49
CA LEU A 126 -28.45 -14.51 -8.21
C LEU A 126 -27.89 -13.98 -6.88
N MET A 127 -27.74 -14.83 -5.87
CA MET A 127 -27.09 -14.47 -4.60
C MET A 127 -25.60 -14.07 -4.75
N ALA A 128 -24.95 -14.46 -5.82
CA ALA A 128 -23.60 -14.02 -6.14
C ALA A 128 -23.63 -12.78 -7.05
N VAL A 129 -24.38 -12.85 -8.15
CA VAL A 129 -24.36 -11.84 -9.22
C VAL A 129 -24.97 -10.51 -8.77
N LEU A 130 -26.12 -10.55 -8.05
CA LEU A 130 -26.78 -9.31 -7.65
C LEU A 130 -25.98 -8.48 -6.63
N PRO A 131 -25.45 -9.04 -5.53
CA PRO A 131 -24.59 -8.28 -4.62
C PRO A 131 -23.34 -7.74 -5.29
N PHE A 132 -22.66 -8.56 -6.10
CA PHE A 132 -21.48 -8.14 -6.84
C PHE A 132 -21.79 -6.99 -7.80
N GLY A 133 -22.77 -7.18 -8.69
CA GLY A 133 -23.14 -6.20 -9.71
C GLY A 133 -23.63 -4.88 -9.09
N PHE A 134 -24.44 -4.97 -8.03
CA PHE A 134 -24.93 -3.82 -7.30
C PHE A 134 -23.80 -3.01 -6.67
N THR A 135 -22.93 -3.64 -5.91
CA THR A 135 -21.84 -2.94 -5.23
C THR A 135 -20.79 -2.44 -6.23
N TRP A 136 -20.47 -3.21 -7.26
CA TRP A 136 -19.61 -2.79 -8.35
C TRP A 136 -20.15 -1.55 -9.07
N LEU A 137 -21.42 -1.56 -9.48
CA LEU A 137 -22.04 -0.47 -10.21
C LEU A 137 -22.08 0.81 -9.36
N ILE A 138 -22.52 0.71 -8.12
CA ILE A 138 -22.63 1.88 -7.23
C ILE A 138 -21.23 2.43 -6.91
N GLU A 139 -20.24 1.59 -6.61
CA GLU A 139 -18.86 2.05 -6.39
C GLU A 139 -18.31 2.69 -7.66
N MET A 140 -18.50 2.11 -8.84
CA MET A 140 -18.11 2.71 -10.13
C MET A 140 -18.69 4.11 -10.34
N LEU A 141 -19.92 4.36 -9.90
CA LEU A 141 -20.56 5.66 -10.03
C LEU A 141 -20.15 6.65 -8.93
N LEU A 142 -19.91 6.15 -7.72
CA LEU A 142 -19.60 6.98 -6.55
C LEU A 142 -18.09 7.12 -6.30
N TYR A 143 -17.27 6.27 -6.93
CA TYR A 143 -15.83 6.33 -6.76
C TYR A 143 -15.32 7.72 -7.11
N ARG A 144 -14.83 8.38 -6.12
CA ARG A 144 -14.04 9.60 -6.27
C ARG A 144 -12.60 9.22 -6.00
N GLN A 145 -11.77 9.40 -7.01
CA GLN A 145 -10.34 9.39 -6.75
C GLN A 145 -10.11 10.46 -5.68
N GLU A 146 -9.55 10.07 -4.55
CA GLU A 146 -8.95 11.06 -3.68
C GLU A 146 -7.98 11.81 -4.59
N LYS A 147 -8.22 13.12 -4.76
CA LYS A 147 -7.21 13.96 -5.37
C LYS A 147 -5.97 13.67 -4.53
N ALA A 148 -4.91 13.19 -5.18
CA ALA A 148 -3.58 13.40 -4.62
C ALA A 148 -3.62 14.85 -4.15
N VAL A 149 -3.40 15.07 -2.87
CA VAL A 149 -3.29 16.43 -2.37
C VAL A 149 -2.19 17.01 -3.24
N GLU A 150 -2.55 17.97 -4.13
CA GLU A 150 -1.58 18.78 -4.85
C GLU A 150 -0.90 19.67 -3.79
N SER A 151 -0.25 19.06 -2.83
CA SER A 151 0.74 19.68 -2.00
C SER A 151 2.05 19.43 -2.73
N GLU A 152 2.53 20.43 -3.45
CA GLU A 152 3.93 20.45 -3.88
C GLU A 152 4.78 20.40 -2.61
N GLU A 153 5.26 19.23 -2.23
CA GLU A 153 6.25 19.15 -1.17
C GLU A 153 7.58 19.58 -1.76
N ILE A 154 8.12 20.63 -1.19
CA ILE A 154 9.41 21.16 -1.60
C ILE A 154 10.49 20.32 -0.94
N ILE A 155 11.14 19.47 -1.71
CA ILE A 155 12.33 18.75 -1.30
C ILE A 155 13.51 19.72 -1.36
N VAL A 156 14.08 20.03 -0.18
CA VAL A 156 15.27 20.89 -0.10
C VAL A 156 16.55 20.04 -0.16
N MET A 157 17.63 20.69 -0.54
CA MET A 157 18.96 20.04 -0.63
C MET A 157 19.37 19.46 0.74
N PRO A 158 19.56 18.15 0.88
CA PRO A 158 19.87 17.53 2.16
C PRO A 158 21.38 17.48 2.45
N VAL A 159 22.20 18.04 1.61
CA VAL A 159 23.67 18.12 1.79
C VAL A 159 24.19 19.51 1.43
N ASN A 160 25.37 19.86 1.94
CA ASN A 160 26.20 20.90 1.35
C ASN A 160 27.07 20.21 0.28
N GLY A 161 26.87 20.54 -1.01
CA GLY A 161 27.63 19.86 -2.05
C GLY A 161 26.97 19.93 -3.43
N SER A 162 27.07 18.87 -4.21
CA SER A 162 26.57 18.82 -5.57
C SER A 162 25.50 17.74 -5.77
N VAL A 163 24.69 17.90 -6.81
CA VAL A 163 23.68 16.94 -7.25
C VAL A 163 23.95 16.51 -8.68
N GLU A 164 23.74 15.24 -8.96
CA GLU A 164 23.84 14.63 -10.27
C GLU A 164 22.61 13.77 -10.58
N GLN A 165 22.53 13.28 -11.82
CA GLN A 165 21.53 12.30 -12.23
C GLN A 165 21.75 10.98 -11.49
N LEU A 166 20.65 10.37 -11.03
CA LEU A 166 20.71 9.10 -10.31
C LEU A 166 21.36 7.98 -11.13
N GLU A 167 21.23 8.05 -12.46
CA GLU A 167 21.82 7.13 -13.43
C GLU A 167 23.35 7.09 -13.38
N ASN A 168 24.00 8.11 -12.79
CA ASN A 168 25.44 8.18 -12.60
C ASN A 168 25.92 7.42 -11.35
N ALA A 169 25.01 6.90 -10.53
CA ALA A 169 25.38 6.13 -9.34
C ALA A 169 26.18 4.88 -9.70
N GLU A 170 27.21 4.58 -8.91
CA GLU A 170 27.98 3.34 -9.09
C GLU A 170 27.14 2.07 -8.81
N ASP A 171 26.21 2.17 -7.86
CA ASP A 171 25.28 1.07 -7.56
C ASP A 171 24.23 0.96 -8.66
N THR A 172 24.23 -0.16 -9.37
CA THR A 172 23.33 -0.45 -10.48
C THR A 172 21.86 -0.49 -10.06
N VAL A 173 21.55 -0.78 -8.79
CA VAL A 173 20.18 -0.81 -8.26
C VAL A 173 19.61 0.61 -8.22
N PHE A 174 20.40 1.60 -7.80
CA PHE A 174 20.02 3.01 -7.84
C PHE A 174 20.08 3.55 -9.27
N ALA A 175 21.15 3.30 -10.00
CA ALA A 175 21.32 3.78 -11.37
C ALA A 175 20.18 3.32 -12.32
N SER A 176 19.65 2.12 -12.11
CA SER A 176 18.51 1.58 -12.88
C SER A 176 17.14 2.05 -12.39
N LYS A 177 17.09 2.87 -11.32
CA LYS A 177 15.85 3.34 -10.68
C LYS A 177 14.96 2.20 -10.15
N ALA A 178 15.52 1.04 -9.86
CA ALA A 178 14.77 -0.13 -9.39
C ALA A 178 14.11 0.08 -8.01
N LEU A 179 14.65 0.99 -7.20
CA LEU A 179 14.11 1.35 -5.88
C LEU A 179 13.27 2.64 -5.89
N GLY A 180 13.10 3.28 -7.04
CA GLY A 180 12.44 4.56 -7.19
C GLY A 180 13.28 5.56 -7.97
N ASP A 181 12.75 6.72 -8.27
CA ASP A 181 13.49 7.78 -8.95
C ASP A 181 13.98 8.82 -7.93
N GLY A 182 14.99 9.59 -8.31
CA GLY A 182 15.61 10.55 -7.42
C GLY A 182 16.86 11.18 -7.98
N VAL A 183 17.80 11.48 -7.09
CA VAL A 183 19.06 12.18 -7.42
C VAL A 183 20.24 11.52 -6.74
N LEU A 184 21.42 11.72 -7.31
CA LEU A 184 22.69 11.36 -6.72
C LEU A 184 23.33 12.61 -6.10
N LEU A 185 23.68 12.53 -4.83
CA LEU A 185 24.21 13.63 -4.05
C LEU A 185 25.68 13.37 -3.67
N HIS A 186 26.46 14.44 -3.59
CA HIS A 186 27.82 14.42 -3.08
C HIS A 186 27.95 15.45 -1.97
N SER A 187 28.25 14.99 -0.75
CA SER A 187 28.44 15.88 0.40
C SER A 187 29.88 16.33 0.49
N ASP A 188 30.10 17.65 0.70
CA ASP A 188 31.42 18.23 0.90
C ASP A 188 31.92 18.06 2.35
N ASP A 189 31.00 18.06 3.31
CA ASP A 189 31.29 18.07 4.75
C ASP A 189 30.92 16.78 5.50
N GLY A 190 30.43 15.75 4.76
CA GLY A 190 30.03 14.49 5.35
C GLY A 190 28.74 14.58 6.21
N LYS A 191 27.91 15.59 6.01
CA LYS A 191 26.66 15.78 6.73
C LYS A 191 25.46 15.58 5.84
N VAL A 192 24.41 15.00 6.43
CA VAL A 192 23.13 14.75 5.78
C VAL A 192 22.01 15.35 6.63
N TYR A 193 21.13 16.08 5.98
CA TYR A 193 20.01 16.80 6.57
C TYR A 193 18.68 16.26 6.03
N ALA A 194 17.58 16.53 6.75
CA ALA A 194 16.24 16.18 6.29
C ALA A 194 15.88 17.00 5.04
N PRO A 195 15.46 16.33 3.95
CA PRO A 195 15.05 17.00 2.72
C PRO A 195 13.66 17.64 2.81
N CYS A 196 12.86 17.24 3.79
CA CYS A 196 11.47 17.67 3.99
C CYS A 196 11.09 17.59 5.47
N ASP A 197 9.91 18.11 5.78
CA ASP A 197 9.24 17.84 7.05
C ASP A 197 8.67 16.41 6.99
N GLY A 198 8.80 15.64 8.07
CA GLY A 198 8.30 14.27 8.05
C GLY A 198 8.63 13.45 9.29
N ILE A 199 8.46 12.15 9.20
CA ILE A 199 8.71 11.17 10.26
C ILE A 199 9.76 10.18 9.80
N ILE A 200 10.75 9.91 10.65
CA ILE A 200 11.75 8.85 10.40
C ILE A 200 11.05 7.49 10.49
N GLN A 201 10.93 6.81 9.35
CA GLN A 201 10.32 5.48 9.27
C GLN A 201 11.31 4.39 9.64
N THR A 202 12.56 4.53 9.19
CA THR A 202 13.59 3.55 9.50
C THR A 202 14.97 4.18 9.61
N VAL A 203 15.77 3.65 10.53
CA VAL A 203 17.20 3.87 10.60
C VAL A 203 17.87 2.51 10.50
N PHE A 204 18.59 2.26 9.43
CA PHE A 204 19.23 0.96 9.25
C PHE A 204 20.25 0.69 10.36
N PRO A 205 20.34 -0.55 10.89
CA PRO A 205 21.24 -0.88 12.02
C PRO A 205 22.69 -0.53 11.75
N THR A 206 23.12 -0.61 10.48
CA THR A 206 24.45 -0.24 10.01
C THR A 206 24.60 1.25 9.69
N LYS A 207 23.59 2.08 10.04
CA LYS A 207 23.61 3.55 10.01
C LYS A 207 23.89 4.20 8.64
N HIS A 208 23.96 3.40 7.59
CA HIS A 208 24.30 3.85 6.23
C HIS A 208 23.07 4.33 5.44
N ALA A 209 21.85 4.07 5.93
CA ALA A 209 20.64 4.49 5.26
C ALA A 209 19.54 4.91 6.25
N ILE A 210 18.74 5.89 5.83
CA ILE A 210 17.62 6.46 6.59
C ILE A 210 16.43 6.58 5.65
N GLY A 211 15.27 6.07 6.09
CA GLY A 211 13.98 6.23 5.43
C GLY A 211 13.14 7.29 6.14
N ILE A 212 12.54 8.19 5.37
CA ILE A 212 11.68 9.30 5.85
C ILE A 212 10.35 9.20 5.13
N GLU A 213 9.26 9.29 5.86
CA GLU A 213 7.94 9.57 5.30
C GLU A 213 7.64 11.04 5.48
N SER A 214 7.48 11.75 4.37
CA SER A 214 7.17 13.17 4.37
C SER A 214 5.73 13.44 4.81
N THR A 215 5.38 14.69 5.04
CA THR A 215 4.03 15.08 5.48
C THR A 215 2.96 14.84 4.42
N ASP A 216 3.32 14.75 3.14
CA ASP A 216 2.41 14.41 2.03
C ASP A 216 2.36 12.89 1.76
N GLY A 217 3.16 12.09 2.48
CA GLY A 217 3.23 10.64 2.36
C GLY A 217 4.28 10.11 1.38
N SER A 218 5.17 10.97 0.84
CA SER A 218 6.30 10.51 0.02
C SER A 218 7.29 9.74 0.88
N GLU A 219 7.69 8.56 0.43
CA GLU A 219 8.70 7.74 1.10
C GLU A 219 10.07 7.99 0.48
N ILE A 220 10.93 8.65 1.23
CA ILE A 220 12.28 9.05 0.78
C ILE A 220 13.32 8.16 1.45
N LEU A 221 14.15 7.51 0.66
CA LEU A 221 15.32 6.76 1.12
C LEU A 221 16.59 7.55 0.81
N ILE A 222 17.40 7.80 1.84
CA ILE A 222 18.74 8.40 1.72
C ILE A 222 19.75 7.32 2.05
N HIS A 223 20.63 6.99 1.12
CA HIS A 223 21.64 5.94 1.27
C HIS A 223 23.04 6.57 1.22
N MET A 224 23.83 6.41 2.25
CA MET A 224 25.14 7.08 2.42
C MET A 224 26.28 6.11 2.04
N GLY A 225 26.84 6.32 0.87
CA GLY A 225 27.97 5.55 0.31
C GLY A 225 27.55 4.23 -0.33
N ASN A 226 28.34 3.80 -1.30
CA ASN A 226 28.14 2.52 -1.99
C ASN A 226 28.74 1.37 -1.19
N ASN A 227 27.99 0.28 -0.96
CA ASN A 227 28.41 -0.91 -0.20
C ASN A 227 28.84 -0.65 1.26
N THR A 228 28.59 0.50 1.81
CA THR A 228 28.98 0.92 3.17
C THR A 228 28.27 0.15 4.30
N VAL A 229 27.27 -0.65 3.96
CA VAL A 229 26.67 -1.65 4.86
C VAL A 229 27.73 -2.55 5.51
N ALA A 230 28.79 -2.88 4.78
CA ALA A 230 29.89 -3.73 5.26
C ALA A 230 30.70 -3.08 6.40
N LEU A 231 30.63 -1.78 6.58
CA LEU A 231 31.31 -1.05 7.66
C LEU A 231 30.60 -1.22 9.03
N ASN A 232 29.43 -1.88 9.07
CA ASN A 232 28.67 -2.15 10.29
C ASN A 232 28.45 -0.89 11.19
N GLY A 233 28.21 0.26 10.56
CA GLY A 233 27.96 1.53 11.25
C GLY A 233 29.21 2.27 11.70
N LYS A 234 30.42 1.75 11.43
CA LYS A 234 31.68 2.44 11.68
C LYS A 234 31.77 3.66 10.77
N TYR A 235 32.23 4.78 11.33
CA TYR A 235 32.33 6.09 10.68
C TYR A 235 31.01 6.80 10.39
N PHE A 236 29.87 6.28 10.89
CA PHE A 236 28.57 6.92 10.81
C PHE A 236 28.04 7.32 12.20
N THR A 237 27.56 8.54 12.32
CA THR A 237 26.84 9.04 13.49
C THR A 237 25.45 9.47 13.07
N VAL A 238 24.40 8.81 13.58
CA VAL A 238 23.02 9.17 13.31
C VAL A 238 22.44 9.90 14.52
N HIS A 239 21.77 11.02 14.29
CA HIS A 239 21.21 11.92 15.30
C HIS A 239 19.71 11.74 15.52
N VAL A 240 19.10 10.86 14.78
CA VAL A 240 17.64 10.57 14.80
C VAL A 240 17.39 9.07 15.01
N LYS A 241 16.18 8.75 15.42
CA LYS A 241 15.71 7.36 15.57
C LYS A 241 14.34 7.21 14.91
N GLU A 242 13.90 5.98 14.74
CA GLU A 242 12.58 5.67 14.21
C GLU A 242 11.47 6.36 15.00
N LYS A 243 10.48 6.89 14.30
CA LYS A 243 9.35 7.67 14.79
C LYS A 243 9.66 9.08 15.26
N ASP A 244 10.90 9.56 15.15
CA ASP A 244 11.18 10.97 15.37
C ASP A 244 10.56 11.83 14.28
N GLU A 245 9.95 12.95 14.66
CA GLU A 245 9.53 13.99 13.74
C GLU A 245 10.74 14.85 13.39
N VAL A 246 10.93 15.14 12.12
CA VAL A 246 12.03 15.97 11.61
C VAL A 246 11.52 17.14 10.79
N LYS A 247 12.30 18.19 10.75
CA LYS A 247 12.05 19.38 9.93
C LYS A 247 13.08 19.48 8.80
N ALA A 248 12.66 19.99 7.65
CA ALA A 248 13.54 20.28 6.53
C ALA A 248 14.80 21.05 7.01
N GLY A 249 15.98 20.54 6.61
CA GLY A 249 17.26 21.10 7.04
C GLY A 249 17.76 20.68 8.43
N GLN A 250 17.01 19.86 9.19
CA GLN A 250 17.48 19.25 10.43
C GLN A 250 18.55 18.20 10.14
N ILE A 251 19.64 18.17 10.95
CA ILE A 251 20.69 17.16 10.79
C ILE A 251 20.16 15.76 11.10
N LEU A 252 20.41 14.82 10.20
CA LEU A 252 20.02 13.43 10.34
C LEU A 252 21.22 12.56 10.68
N ALA A 253 22.31 12.72 9.95
CA ALA A 253 23.51 11.92 10.10
C ALA A 253 24.78 12.67 9.69
N GLU A 254 25.88 12.18 10.22
CA GLU A 254 27.24 12.56 9.81
C GLU A 254 28.04 11.30 9.50
N PHE A 255 28.95 11.40 8.52
CA PHE A 255 29.87 10.32 8.20
C PHE A 255 31.27 10.84 7.92
N ASP A 256 32.28 10.07 8.31
CA ASP A 256 33.69 10.42 8.06
C ASP A 256 34.07 9.99 6.65
N LYS A 257 33.92 10.92 5.69
CA LYS A 257 34.23 10.71 4.28
C LYS A 257 35.66 10.19 4.07
N LYS A 258 36.63 10.76 4.78
CA LYS A 258 38.07 10.40 4.60
C LYS A 258 38.35 8.96 5.04
N GLU A 259 37.78 8.57 6.18
CA GLU A 259 37.96 7.22 6.71
C GLU A 259 37.22 6.19 5.85
N ILE A 260 36.01 6.52 5.34
CA ILE A 260 35.25 5.63 4.44
C ILE A 260 36.01 5.43 3.12
N GLU A 261 36.47 6.51 2.51
CA GLU A 261 37.28 6.46 1.27
C GLU A 261 38.60 5.70 1.48
N ALA A 262 39.25 5.85 2.65
CA ALA A 262 40.45 5.11 3.01
C ALA A 262 40.22 3.59 3.12
N GLN A 263 38.97 3.15 3.38
CA GLN A 263 38.57 1.74 3.35
C GLN A 263 38.22 1.24 1.94
N GLY A 264 38.26 2.12 0.93
CA GLY A 264 37.98 1.78 -0.47
C GLY A 264 36.49 1.87 -0.86
N TYR A 265 35.69 2.57 -0.06
CA TYR A 265 34.25 2.78 -0.37
C TYR A 265 34.00 4.17 -0.97
N ASN A 266 33.04 4.26 -1.87
CA ASN A 266 32.54 5.53 -2.40
C ASN A 266 31.55 6.18 -1.43
N CYS A 267 31.58 7.52 -1.32
CA CYS A 267 30.73 8.33 -0.44
C CYS A 267 29.59 9.04 -1.17
N GLU A 268 29.23 8.59 -2.36
CA GLU A 268 28.03 9.09 -3.05
C GLU A 268 26.77 8.78 -2.25
N ILE A 269 25.73 9.63 -2.39
CA ILE A 269 24.50 9.53 -1.61
C ILE A 269 23.32 9.49 -2.56
N PRO A 270 22.87 8.32 -3.03
CA PRO A 270 21.59 8.19 -3.69
C PRO A 270 20.46 8.59 -2.73
N MET A 271 19.60 9.49 -3.18
CA MET A 271 18.35 9.85 -2.53
C MET A 271 17.20 9.58 -3.50
N VAL A 272 16.31 8.68 -3.14
CA VAL A 272 15.20 8.22 -3.99
C VAL A 272 13.86 8.30 -3.30
N VAL A 273 12.81 8.58 -4.06
CA VAL A 273 11.43 8.42 -3.63
C VAL A 273 10.98 7.01 -4.01
N THR A 274 10.69 6.17 -3.02
CA THR A 274 10.47 4.73 -3.24
C THR A 274 9.03 4.41 -3.66
N ASN A 275 8.07 5.28 -3.36
CA ASN A 275 6.67 5.13 -3.71
C ASN A 275 6.25 6.04 -4.90
N MET A 276 7.12 6.19 -5.90
CA MET A 276 6.94 7.01 -7.11
C MET A 276 5.66 6.73 -7.89
N GLU A 277 5.06 5.55 -7.73
CA GLU A 277 3.78 5.23 -8.36
C GLU A 277 2.64 6.17 -7.91
N MET A 278 2.82 6.88 -6.82
CA MET A 278 1.86 7.83 -6.24
C MET A 278 2.22 9.30 -6.50
N TYR A 279 3.45 9.58 -6.95
CA TYR A 279 3.99 10.94 -7.09
C TYR A 279 4.62 11.13 -8.46
N GLU A 280 4.43 12.29 -9.06
CA GLU A 280 5.19 12.75 -10.20
C GLU A 280 6.22 13.78 -9.71
N MET A 281 7.50 13.53 -9.96
CA MET A 281 8.52 14.54 -9.73
C MET A 281 8.36 15.62 -10.79
N SER A 282 7.99 16.82 -10.38
CA SER A 282 7.93 17.98 -11.25
C SER A 282 9.21 18.80 -11.12
N GLY A 283 9.72 19.25 -12.25
CA GLY A 283 10.96 20.02 -12.33
C GLY A 283 12.20 19.15 -12.55
N GLU A 284 13.17 19.69 -13.26
CA GLU A 284 14.47 19.06 -13.45
C GLU A 284 15.43 19.53 -12.35
N PRO A 285 16.21 18.60 -11.72
CA PRO A 285 17.22 19.01 -10.78
C PRO A 285 18.26 19.87 -11.49
N THR A 286 18.57 21.04 -10.93
CA THR A 286 19.60 21.90 -11.46
C THR A 286 20.94 21.41 -10.95
N TYR A 287 21.76 20.84 -11.84
CA TYR A 287 23.07 20.27 -11.49
C TYR A 287 24.12 21.36 -11.22
N ARG A 288 24.21 21.80 -9.96
CA ARG A 288 25.17 22.79 -9.47
C ARG A 288 25.47 22.58 -8.00
N ASN A 289 26.45 23.28 -7.45
CA ASN A 289 26.73 23.24 -6.02
C ASN A 289 25.64 24.01 -5.24
N TYR A 290 25.11 23.36 -4.21
CA TYR A 290 24.08 23.90 -3.34
C TYR A 290 24.55 23.99 -1.88
N LYS A 291 23.96 24.90 -1.13
CA LYS A 291 24.01 24.90 0.33
C LYS A 291 22.75 24.25 0.86
N LYS A 292 22.82 23.68 2.07
CA LYS A 292 21.66 23.06 2.71
C LYS A 292 20.46 24.03 2.76
N GLY A 293 19.27 23.53 2.52
CA GLY A 293 18.05 24.31 2.53
C GLY A 293 17.81 25.16 1.28
N GLU A 294 18.69 25.12 0.26
CA GLU A 294 18.37 25.69 -1.04
C GLU A 294 17.44 24.73 -1.81
N ARG A 295 16.54 25.31 -2.63
CA ARG A 295 15.62 24.52 -3.45
C ARG A 295 16.36 23.88 -4.60
N ASN A 296 16.05 22.61 -4.88
CA ASN A 296 16.66 21.82 -5.95
C ASN A 296 15.95 22.02 -7.31
N PHE A 297 14.69 22.51 -7.30
CA PHE A 297 13.86 22.63 -8.46
C PHE A 297 13.61 24.13 -8.76
N GLN A 298 13.71 24.51 -10.03
CA GLN A 298 13.25 25.84 -10.45
C GLN A 298 11.73 25.81 -10.63
N ASP A 299 11.07 26.82 -10.10
CA ASP A 299 9.66 27.13 -10.34
C ASP A 299 9.36 27.35 -11.83
#